data_04594d4c7f3ac64bbf180bd0a5fdea36
#
_entry.id   04594d4c7f3ac64bbf180bd0a5fdea36
#
_cell.length_a   1.000
_cell.length_b   1.000
_cell.length_c   1.000
_cell.angle_alpha   90.00
_cell.angle_beta   90.00
_cell.angle_gamma   90.00
#
_symmetry.space_group_name_H-M   'P 1'
#
loop_
_entity.id
_entity.type
_entity.pdbx_description
1 polymer ?
#
loop_
_entity_poly.entity_id
_entity_poly.type
_entity_poly.pdbx_seq_one_letter_code
_entity_poly.pdbx_strand_id
1 'polypeptide(L)'
;GYGGPEFLVYGLDKQWLLNHPEIKDATVEEQLQLVHAGGGILSQAHPYREAWYIKEIRTYPDFVDAVEGVNASHSSYGKEERHPEFNERALAYAKEHNLPLTAGSDQHSTLMLWGGMVFPRKLTDIHDFGRAVLNREAVQLLDGTERQAVIS
;
A
#
# COMPACT_ATOMS: atom_id res chain seq x y z
N GLY A 1 -14.50 -0.07 13.42
CA GLY A 1 -14.30 -1.50 13.41
C GLY A 1 -13.45 -1.96 12.24
N TYR A 2 -12.75 -3.03 12.46
CA TYR A 2 -12.00 -3.75 11.43
C TYR A 2 -12.96 -4.20 10.32
N GLY A 3 -12.64 -3.91 9.07
CA GLY A 3 -13.44 -4.34 7.92
C GLY A 3 -13.66 -3.25 6.87
N GLY A 4 -13.04 -2.10 7.06
CA GLY A 4 -12.97 -1.04 6.07
C GLY A 4 -11.70 -1.11 5.20
N PRO A 5 -11.57 -0.21 4.23
CA PRO A 5 -10.34 -0.06 3.43
C PRO A 5 -9.19 0.43 4.32
N GLU A 6 -7.99 -0.04 4.02
CA GLU A 6 -6.77 0.35 4.72
C GLU A 6 -5.86 1.17 3.82
N PHE A 7 -5.18 2.15 4.40
CA PHE A 7 -4.29 3.06 3.67
C PHE A 7 -2.97 3.22 4.40
N LEU A 8 -1.89 3.17 3.65
CA LEU A 8 -0.55 3.53 4.11
C LEU A 8 -0.33 5.01 3.83
N VAL A 9 0.06 5.75 4.86
CA VAL A 9 0.32 7.19 4.78
C VAL A 9 1.80 7.45 4.97
N TYR A 10 2.41 8.13 4.02
CA TYR A 10 3.82 8.50 4.07
C TYR A 10 3.96 10.03 4.17
N GLY A 11 4.91 10.49 4.99
CA GLY A 11 5.26 11.91 5.08
C GLY A 11 4.49 12.71 6.12
N LEU A 12 3.59 12.11 6.88
CA LEU A 12 2.96 12.71 8.05
C LEU A 12 3.46 12.04 9.33
N ASP A 13 3.47 12.79 10.42
CA ASP A 13 3.97 12.33 11.69
C ASP A 13 2.88 12.31 12.79
N LYS A 14 3.27 11.87 13.99
CA LYS A 14 2.39 11.83 15.15
C LYS A 14 1.86 13.22 15.50
N GLN A 15 2.66 14.27 15.33
CA GLN A 15 2.24 15.65 15.69
C GLN A 15 1.13 16.11 14.76
N TRP A 16 1.22 15.81 13.45
CA TRP A 16 0.15 16.09 12.51
C TRP A 16 -1.16 15.41 12.94
N LEU A 17 -1.08 14.12 13.31
CA LEU A 17 -2.26 13.36 13.74
C LEU A 17 -2.89 13.92 15.00
N LEU A 18 -2.07 14.36 15.97
CA LEU A 18 -2.55 15.01 17.22
C LEU A 18 -3.23 16.36 16.95
N ASN A 19 -2.81 17.07 15.91
CA ASN A 19 -3.39 18.34 15.51
C ASN A 19 -4.67 18.19 14.68
N HIS A 20 -5.00 16.96 14.25
CA HIS A 20 -6.17 16.66 13.42
C HIS A 20 -7.06 15.57 14.05
N PRO A 21 -7.59 15.79 15.27
CA PRO A 21 -8.42 14.80 15.94
C PRO A 21 -9.73 14.49 15.19
N GLU A 22 -10.18 15.40 14.33
CA GLU A 22 -11.37 15.26 13.49
C GLU A 22 -11.27 14.08 12.51
N ILE A 23 -10.07 13.61 12.19
CA ILE A 23 -9.85 12.55 11.21
C ILE A 23 -10.54 11.24 11.59
N LYS A 24 -10.68 10.97 12.89
CA LYS A 24 -11.30 9.72 13.37
C LYS A 24 -12.81 9.66 13.17
N ASP A 25 -13.47 10.82 13.06
CA ASP A 25 -14.91 10.95 12.89
C ASP A 25 -15.31 11.31 11.46
N ALA A 26 -14.32 11.50 10.57
CA ALA A 26 -14.49 11.85 9.17
C ALA A 26 -14.83 10.61 8.31
N THR A 27 -15.49 10.82 7.18
CA THR A 27 -15.67 9.78 6.16
C THR A 27 -14.31 9.37 5.58
N VAL A 28 -14.25 8.24 4.88
CA VAL A 28 -12.99 7.79 4.25
C VAL A 28 -12.45 8.85 3.30
N GLU A 29 -13.29 9.38 2.43
CA GLU A 29 -12.90 10.42 1.46
C GLU A 29 -12.39 11.69 2.15
N GLU A 30 -13.04 12.13 3.21
CA GLU A 30 -12.60 13.28 4.00
C GLU A 30 -11.25 13.00 4.68
N GLN A 31 -11.03 11.79 5.22
CA GLN A 31 -9.73 11.39 5.78
C GLN A 31 -8.62 11.47 4.73
N LEU A 32 -8.87 10.95 3.52
CA LEU A 32 -7.89 10.99 2.43
C LEU A 32 -7.58 12.43 2.00
N GLN A 33 -8.60 13.29 1.93
CA GLN A 33 -8.45 14.71 1.62
C GLN A 33 -7.65 15.46 2.71
N LEU A 34 -7.90 15.18 3.98
CA LEU A 34 -7.13 15.74 5.10
C LEU A 34 -5.66 15.36 5.03
N VAL A 35 -5.35 14.10 4.73
CA VAL A 35 -3.98 13.60 4.56
C VAL A 35 -3.28 14.34 3.42
N HIS A 36 -3.92 14.49 2.27
CA HIS A 36 -3.37 15.25 1.15
C HIS A 36 -3.15 16.73 1.49
N ALA A 37 -4.09 17.37 2.18
CA ALA A 37 -3.93 18.76 2.63
C ALA A 37 -2.73 18.93 3.56
N GLY A 38 -2.39 17.91 4.34
CA GLY A 38 -1.19 17.88 5.19
C GLY A 38 0.12 17.57 4.46
N GLY A 39 0.07 17.26 3.16
CA GLY A 39 1.24 16.89 2.36
C GLY A 39 1.59 15.39 2.43
N GLY A 40 0.69 14.55 2.95
CA GLY A 40 0.87 13.10 2.98
C GLY A 40 0.65 12.45 1.62
N ILE A 41 1.30 11.32 1.41
CA ILE A 41 1.15 10.45 0.25
C ILE A 41 0.42 9.20 0.69
N LEU A 42 -0.58 8.79 -0.09
CA LEU A 42 -1.50 7.69 0.21
C LEU A 42 -1.28 6.51 -0.73
N SER A 43 -1.04 5.33 -0.18
CA SER A 43 -1.12 4.07 -0.92
C SER A 43 -2.22 3.20 -0.32
N GLN A 44 -3.18 2.76 -1.14
CA GLN A 44 -4.19 1.82 -0.67
C GLN A 44 -3.57 0.45 -0.47
N ALA A 45 -3.64 -0.04 0.78
CA ALA A 45 -3.10 -1.34 1.15
C ALA A 45 -4.02 -2.46 0.66
N HIS A 46 -3.43 -3.56 0.17
CA HIS A 46 -4.07 -4.81 -0.25
C HIS A 46 -5.56 -4.65 -0.68
N PRO A 47 -5.86 -3.84 -1.71
CA PRO A 47 -7.22 -3.37 -2.02
C PRO A 47 -8.20 -4.49 -2.39
N TYR A 48 -7.70 -5.65 -2.78
CA TYR A 48 -8.50 -6.81 -3.19
C TYR A 48 -8.41 -8.02 -2.26
N ARG A 49 -7.90 -7.80 -1.02
CA ARG A 49 -7.93 -8.86 -0.01
C ARG A 49 -9.37 -9.25 0.30
N GLU A 50 -9.63 -10.53 0.27
CA GLU A 50 -10.87 -11.13 0.78
C GLU A 50 -10.58 -11.83 2.10
N ALA A 51 -11.37 -11.52 3.12
CA ALA A 51 -11.26 -12.14 4.44
C ALA A 51 -12.59 -12.02 5.16
N TRP A 52 -12.83 -12.87 6.15
CA TRP A 52 -14.09 -12.91 6.89
C TRP A 52 -14.48 -11.58 7.56
N TYR A 53 -13.50 -10.74 7.89
CA TYR A 53 -13.69 -9.41 8.49
C TYR A 53 -13.88 -8.29 7.46
N ILE A 54 -13.61 -8.54 6.17
CA ILE A 54 -13.79 -7.56 5.08
C ILE A 54 -15.17 -7.80 4.46
N LYS A 55 -16.09 -6.88 4.74
CA LYS A 55 -17.48 -7.01 4.28
C LYS A 55 -17.63 -6.67 2.80
N GLU A 56 -16.81 -5.75 2.31
CA GLU A 56 -16.91 -5.21 0.97
C GLU A 56 -15.55 -4.70 0.51
N ILE A 57 -15.19 -5.03 -0.72
CA ILE A 57 -14.03 -4.43 -1.39
C ILE A 57 -14.41 -3.05 -1.88
N ARG A 58 -13.67 -2.04 -1.42
CA ARG A 58 -13.84 -0.64 -1.84
C ARG A 58 -12.52 -0.07 -2.31
N THR A 59 -12.54 0.60 -3.45
CA THR A 59 -11.37 1.27 -4.04
C THR A 59 -11.62 2.76 -4.18
N TYR A 60 -10.55 3.54 -4.15
CA TYR A 60 -10.59 5.01 -4.13
C TYR A 60 -9.59 5.59 -5.13
N PRO A 61 -9.73 5.29 -6.45
CA PRO A 61 -8.72 5.66 -7.45
C PRO A 61 -8.50 7.16 -7.59
N ASP A 62 -9.54 7.95 -7.31
CA ASP A 62 -9.47 9.42 -7.42
C ASP A 62 -8.86 10.08 -6.17
N PHE A 63 -8.64 9.33 -5.09
CA PHE A 63 -8.18 9.85 -3.79
C PHE A 63 -6.80 9.34 -3.39
N VAL A 64 -6.31 8.28 -4.00
CA VAL A 64 -5.01 7.69 -3.63
C VAL A 64 -3.93 8.08 -4.62
N ASP A 65 -2.68 8.10 -4.15
CA ASP A 65 -1.51 8.40 -4.97
C ASP A 65 -0.86 7.14 -5.52
N ALA A 66 -1.06 6.02 -4.85
CA ALA A 66 -0.47 4.73 -5.19
C ALA A 66 -1.36 3.57 -4.70
N VAL A 67 -1.02 2.38 -5.13
CA VAL A 67 -1.67 1.12 -4.73
C VAL A 67 -0.61 0.12 -4.31
N GLU A 68 -0.82 -0.58 -3.20
CA GLU A 68 -0.05 -1.76 -2.87
C GLU A 68 -0.41 -2.89 -3.83
N GLY A 69 0.37 -3.00 -4.90
CA GLY A 69 0.16 -4.01 -5.95
C GLY A 69 0.63 -5.39 -5.53
N VAL A 70 1.60 -5.44 -4.61
CA VAL A 70 2.14 -6.68 -4.05
C VAL A 70 2.16 -6.60 -2.53
N ASN A 71 1.39 -7.48 -1.92
CA ASN A 71 1.45 -7.76 -0.50
C ASN A 71 1.98 -9.19 -0.33
N ALA A 72 3.18 -9.32 0.25
CA ALA A 72 3.84 -10.63 0.37
C ALA A 72 3.10 -11.58 1.30
N SER A 73 2.20 -11.09 2.14
CA SER A 73 1.35 -11.97 2.94
C SER A 73 0.40 -12.83 2.09
N HIS A 74 0.12 -12.42 0.85
CA HIS A 74 -0.70 -13.19 -0.09
C HIS A 74 0.09 -14.21 -0.90
N SER A 75 1.37 -13.98 -1.12
CA SER A 75 2.18 -14.73 -2.08
C SER A 75 3.41 -15.42 -1.51
N SER A 76 3.86 -15.05 -0.28
CA SER A 76 5.13 -15.54 0.24
C SER A 76 5.19 -17.06 0.45
N TYR A 77 6.35 -17.61 0.21
CA TYR A 77 6.66 -19.02 0.44
C TYR A 77 6.45 -19.40 1.92
N GLY A 78 5.95 -20.62 2.16
CA GLY A 78 5.76 -21.16 3.50
C GLY A 78 4.45 -20.78 4.18
N LYS A 79 3.59 -20.02 3.56
CA LYS A 79 2.21 -19.86 4.02
C LYS A 79 1.37 -21.08 3.61
N GLU A 80 0.56 -21.57 4.54
CA GLU A 80 -0.37 -22.70 4.28
C GLU A 80 -1.43 -22.32 3.24
N GLU A 81 -1.88 -21.06 3.29
CA GLU A 81 -2.87 -20.52 2.37
C GLU A 81 -2.30 -19.29 1.66
N ARG A 82 -2.26 -19.35 0.33
CA ARG A 82 -1.79 -18.27 -0.53
C ARG A 82 -2.90 -17.84 -1.47
N HIS A 83 -2.97 -16.53 -1.67
CA HIS A 83 -3.94 -15.88 -2.55
C HIS A 83 -3.24 -14.89 -3.50
N PRO A 84 -2.37 -15.38 -4.41
CA PRO A 84 -1.67 -14.51 -5.35
C PRO A 84 -2.62 -13.72 -6.26
N GLU A 85 -3.85 -14.22 -6.44
CA GLU A 85 -4.91 -13.54 -7.19
C GLU A 85 -5.27 -12.17 -6.61
N PHE A 86 -5.09 -11.93 -5.32
CA PHE A 86 -5.33 -10.61 -4.72
C PHE A 86 -4.30 -9.59 -5.20
N ASN A 87 -3.03 -10.01 -5.33
CA ASN A 87 -1.98 -9.18 -5.91
C ASN A 87 -2.21 -8.96 -7.41
N GLU A 88 -2.60 -9.98 -8.14
CA GLU A 88 -2.89 -9.87 -9.58
C GLU A 88 -4.00 -8.86 -9.85
N ARG A 89 -5.07 -8.88 -9.06
CA ARG A 89 -6.18 -7.92 -9.15
C ARG A 89 -5.71 -6.50 -8.81
N ALA A 90 -4.88 -6.34 -7.78
CA ALA A 90 -4.34 -5.04 -7.39
C ALA A 90 -3.42 -4.44 -8.47
N LEU A 91 -2.58 -5.26 -9.08
CA LEU A 91 -1.72 -4.84 -10.21
C LEU A 91 -2.55 -4.42 -11.43
N ALA A 92 -3.58 -5.17 -11.77
CA ALA A 92 -4.48 -4.84 -12.87
C ALA A 92 -5.24 -3.52 -12.62
N TYR A 93 -5.73 -3.33 -11.40
CA TYR A 93 -6.38 -2.10 -10.96
C TYR A 93 -5.46 -0.88 -11.05
N ALA A 94 -4.23 -1.00 -10.55
CA ALA A 94 -3.25 0.07 -10.63
C ALA A 94 -2.95 0.46 -12.09
N LYS A 95 -2.83 -0.53 -12.97
CA LYS A 95 -2.63 -0.30 -14.41
C LYS A 95 -3.82 0.40 -15.05
N GLU A 96 -5.05 -0.05 -14.76
CA GLU A 96 -6.28 0.53 -15.29
C GLU A 96 -6.42 2.01 -14.93
N HIS A 97 -6.09 2.36 -13.68
CA HIS A 97 -6.18 3.73 -13.17
C HIS A 97 -4.88 4.53 -13.26
N ASN A 98 -3.85 3.98 -13.91
CA ASN A 98 -2.53 4.59 -14.05
C ASN A 98 -1.93 5.04 -12.70
N LEU A 99 -2.04 4.22 -11.68
CA LEU A 99 -1.53 4.50 -10.35
C LEU A 99 -0.14 3.90 -10.15
N PRO A 100 0.78 4.60 -9.49
CA PRO A 100 2.04 4.04 -9.01
C PRO A 100 1.82 2.85 -8.07
N LEU A 101 2.81 1.96 -8.02
CA LEU A 101 2.78 0.75 -7.20
C LEU A 101 3.64 0.87 -5.95
N THR A 102 3.16 0.31 -4.85
CA THR A 102 3.97 -0.04 -3.69
C THR A 102 3.93 -1.55 -3.45
N ALA A 103 4.84 -2.03 -2.64
CA ALA A 103 4.87 -3.42 -2.16
C ALA A 103 5.32 -3.49 -0.73
N GLY A 104 4.77 -4.42 0.03
CA GLY A 104 5.11 -4.63 1.41
C GLY A 104 4.86 -6.05 1.90
N SER A 105 5.22 -6.31 3.15
CA SER A 105 5.10 -7.62 3.80
C SER A 105 3.80 -7.79 4.56
N ASP A 106 3.13 -6.71 4.92
CA ASP A 106 2.02 -6.72 5.89
C ASP A 106 2.45 -7.44 7.18
N GLN A 107 3.59 -6.96 7.71
CA GLN A 107 4.33 -7.64 8.77
C GLN A 107 3.60 -7.57 10.11
N HIS A 108 3.21 -8.72 10.64
CA HIS A 108 2.66 -8.88 11.97
C HIS A 108 3.56 -9.72 12.90
N SER A 109 4.64 -10.29 12.37
CA SER A 109 5.63 -11.06 13.14
C SER A 109 7.00 -11.00 12.46
N THR A 110 8.05 -11.40 13.20
CA THR A 110 9.43 -11.46 12.66
C THR A 110 9.62 -12.48 11.53
N LEU A 111 8.65 -13.33 11.29
CA LEU A 111 8.67 -14.34 10.22
C LEU A 111 8.03 -13.83 8.91
N MET A 112 7.55 -12.58 8.87
CA MET A 112 6.83 -11.99 7.73
C MET A 112 7.64 -10.84 7.12
N LEU A 113 8.86 -11.11 6.65
CA LEU A 113 9.82 -10.07 6.20
C LEU A 113 10.05 -10.05 4.67
N TRP A 114 9.22 -10.68 3.89
CA TRP A 114 9.54 -11.07 2.53
C TRP A 114 9.12 -10.09 1.43
N GLY A 115 8.31 -9.08 1.76
CA GLY A 115 7.83 -8.11 0.79
C GLY A 115 8.62 -6.81 0.81
N GLY A 116 8.68 -6.13 -0.32
CA GLY A 116 9.30 -4.83 -0.41
C GLY A 116 9.49 -4.34 -1.83
N MET A 117 10.18 -3.20 -1.94
CA MET A 117 10.49 -2.54 -3.21
C MET A 117 11.99 -2.41 -3.39
N VAL A 118 12.46 -2.56 -4.61
CA VAL A 118 13.86 -2.33 -4.98
C VAL A 118 13.96 -1.05 -5.81
N PHE A 119 14.80 -0.13 -5.37
CA PHE A 119 15.09 1.13 -6.07
C PHE A 119 16.51 1.11 -6.64
N PRO A 120 16.79 1.79 -7.77
CA PRO A 120 18.11 1.81 -8.39
C PRO A 120 19.08 2.75 -7.68
N ARG A 121 18.66 3.43 -6.64
CA ARG A 121 19.44 4.36 -5.84
C ARG A 121 19.10 4.23 -4.37
N LYS A 122 19.97 4.76 -3.51
CA LYS A 122 19.69 4.89 -2.08
C LYS A 122 18.68 6.01 -1.85
N LEU A 123 17.60 5.71 -1.14
CA LEU A 123 16.64 6.71 -0.67
C LEU A 123 17.14 7.37 0.62
N THR A 124 16.88 8.65 0.78
CA THR A 124 17.44 9.45 1.89
C THR A 124 16.52 9.52 3.09
N ASP A 125 15.19 9.63 2.87
CA ASP A 125 14.19 9.75 3.91
C ASP A 125 12.80 9.32 3.40
N ILE A 126 11.78 9.45 4.23
CA ILE A 126 10.41 9.09 3.86
C ILE A 126 9.83 9.98 2.75
N HIS A 127 10.24 11.23 2.68
CA HIS A 127 9.79 12.15 1.62
C HIS A 127 10.41 11.77 0.28
N ASP A 128 11.68 11.39 0.27
CA ASP A 128 12.35 10.85 -0.91
C ASP A 128 11.73 9.53 -1.36
N PHE A 129 11.37 8.65 -0.43
CA PHE A 129 10.61 7.44 -0.74
C PHE A 129 9.28 7.77 -1.43
N GLY A 130 8.51 8.71 -0.89
CA GLY A 130 7.26 9.15 -1.49
C GLY A 130 7.44 9.68 -2.92
N ARG A 131 8.45 10.53 -3.14
CA ARG A 131 8.79 11.03 -4.49
C ARG A 131 9.18 9.90 -5.44
N ALA A 132 9.99 8.95 -4.96
CA ALA A 132 10.42 7.80 -5.76
C ALA A 132 9.23 6.90 -6.16
N VAL A 133 8.25 6.71 -5.27
CA VAL A 133 7.00 6.01 -5.59
C VAL A 133 6.21 6.76 -6.66
N LEU A 134 5.96 8.05 -6.47
CA LEU A 134 5.21 8.87 -7.43
C LEU A 134 5.89 8.93 -8.81
N ASN A 135 7.21 8.97 -8.83
CA ASN A 135 8.03 8.97 -10.06
C ASN A 135 8.23 7.56 -10.64
N ARG A 136 7.67 6.52 -10.02
CA ARG A 136 7.75 5.13 -10.49
C ARG A 136 9.20 4.64 -10.65
N GLU A 137 10.07 4.99 -9.70
CA GLU A 137 11.49 4.66 -9.76
C GLU A 137 11.80 3.22 -9.34
N ALA A 138 10.88 2.52 -8.67
CA ALA A 138 11.10 1.14 -8.29
C ALA A 138 11.32 0.25 -9.52
N VAL A 139 12.37 -0.57 -9.48
CA VAL A 139 12.73 -1.49 -10.57
C VAL A 139 12.20 -2.90 -10.33
N GLN A 140 11.75 -3.20 -9.10
CA GLN A 140 11.26 -4.50 -8.72
C GLN A 140 10.35 -4.42 -7.49
N LEU A 141 9.31 -5.25 -7.47
CA LEU A 141 8.50 -5.55 -6.29
C LEU A 141 8.81 -6.97 -5.82
N LEU A 142 9.09 -7.11 -4.52
CA LEU A 142 9.37 -8.40 -3.90
C LEU A 142 8.08 -8.96 -3.32
N ASP A 143 7.69 -10.14 -3.74
CA ASP A 143 6.45 -10.80 -3.36
C ASP A 143 6.62 -11.94 -2.35
N GLY A 144 7.85 -12.14 -1.88
CA GLY A 144 8.19 -13.19 -0.93
C GLY A 144 8.32 -14.58 -1.53
N THR A 145 8.26 -14.72 -2.85
CA THR A 145 8.60 -15.93 -3.58
C THR A 145 10.06 -15.86 -4.04
N GLU A 146 10.61 -16.97 -4.50
CA GLU A 146 11.94 -16.95 -5.15
C GLU A 146 11.92 -16.21 -6.50
N ARG A 147 10.73 -16.03 -7.07
CA ARG A 147 10.51 -15.25 -8.29
C ARG A 147 10.05 -13.87 -7.90
N GLN A 148 10.87 -12.90 -8.20
CA GLN A 148 10.59 -11.50 -7.94
C GLN A 148 9.71 -10.93 -9.06
N ALA A 149 8.68 -10.19 -8.70
CA ALA A 149 7.88 -9.48 -9.67
C ALA A 149 8.71 -8.35 -10.29
N VAL A 150 8.89 -8.39 -11.60
CA VAL A 150 9.56 -7.31 -12.35
C VAL A 150 8.51 -6.29 -12.76
N ILE A 151 8.75 -5.03 -12.41
CA ILE A 151 7.93 -3.93 -12.91
C ILE A 151 8.47 -3.52 -14.27
N SER A 152 7.68 -3.74 -15.29
CA SER A 152 7.95 -3.22 -16.63
C SER A 152 7.36 -1.81 -16.79
#